data_ee347e29084a9ac95c3b08c4598e279e
#
_entry.id   ee347e29084a9ac95c3b08c4598e279e
#
_cell.length_a   1.000
_cell.length_b   1.000
_cell.length_c   1.000
_cell.angle_alpha   90.00
_cell.angle_beta   90.00
_cell.angle_gamma   90.00
#
_symmetry.space_group_name_H-M   'P 1'
#
loop_
_entity.id
_entity.type
_entity.pdbx_description
1 polymer ?
#
loop_
_entity_poly.entity_id
_entity_poly.type
_entity_poly.pdbx_seq_one_letter_code
_entity_poly.pdbx_strand_id
1 'polypeptide(L)'
;MILYDKSGIPTAYSEDGEHIYLFTGQPAAYLYGNAVYGFNGHQFGWFENGWMRDLNGYCVFFSENANGSGPVKPVKHVCPIKNVKRVKPVKQVKAVRRVRPVNQLSWSQLSGTQFFNQ
;
A
#
# COMPACT_ATOMS: atom_id res chain seq x y z
N MET A 1 3.75 1.07 -10.99
CA MET A 1 2.48 1.15 -10.23
C MET A 1 2.56 2.31 -9.25
N ILE A 2 1.59 3.19 -9.28
CA ILE A 2 1.47 4.31 -8.35
C ILE A 2 0.34 4.02 -7.38
N LEU A 3 0.55 4.32 -6.10
CA LEU A 3 -0.46 4.19 -5.05
C LEU A 3 -0.92 5.58 -4.63
N TYR A 4 -2.22 5.84 -4.82
CA TYR A 4 -2.88 7.11 -4.48
C TYR A 4 -3.69 6.93 -3.20
N ASP A 5 -3.65 7.92 -2.33
CA ASP A 5 -4.45 7.91 -1.09
C ASP A 5 -5.91 8.32 -1.36
N LYS A 6 -6.70 8.40 -0.30
CA LYS A 6 -8.13 8.74 -0.39
C LYS A 6 -8.40 10.16 -0.89
N SER A 7 -7.39 11.00 -0.94
CA SER A 7 -7.47 12.36 -1.51
C SER A 7 -6.92 12.43 -2.93
N GLY A 8 -6.50 11.28 -3.49
CA GLY A 8 -5.92 11.21 -4.83
C GLY A 8 -4.45 11.61 -4.87
N ILE A 9 -3.79 11.75 -3.72
CA ILE A 9 -2.40 12.16 -3.65
C ILE A 9 -1.49 10.93 -3.83
N PRO A 10 -0.55 10.97 -4.82
CA PRO A 10 0.42 9.90 -4.98
C PRO A 10 1.29 9.81 -3.74
N THR A 11 1.27 8.66 -3.07
CA THR A 11 1.97 8.46 -1.79
C THR A 11 3.13 7.50 -1.91
N ALA A 12 2.99 6.46 -2.73
CA ALA A 12 3.99 5.41 -2.86
C ALA A 12 3.94 4.83 -4.27
N TYR A 13 4.95 4.04 -4.60
CA TYR A 13 5.00 3.39 -5.91
C TYR A 13 5.81 2.10 -5.85
N SER A 14 5.61 1.25 -6.86
CA SER A 14 6.44 0.07 -7.08
C SER A 14 6.83 0.00 -8.55
N GLU A 15 8.09 -0.29 -8.84
CA GLU A 15 8.59 -0.46 -10.21
C GLU A 15 8.80 -1.93 -10.57
N ASP A 16 8.99 -2.79 -9.58
CA ASP A 16 9.22 -4.23 -9.79
C ASP A 16 7.99 -5.09 -9.47
N GLY A 17 6.89 -4.47 -9.01
CA GLY A 17 5.69 -5.20 -8.62
C GLY A 17 5.79 -5.90 -7.28
N GLU A 18 6.88 -5.71 -6.55
CA GLU A 18 7.10 -6.35 -5.25
C GLU A 18 7.44 -5.35 -4.15
N HIS A 19 8.45 -4.49 -4.39
CA HIS A 19 8.92 -3.56 -3.37
C HIS A 19 8.28 -2.20 -3.53
N ILE A 20 7.81 -1.63 -2.43
CA ILE A 20 7.07 -0.38 -2.40
C ILE A 20 7.95 0.69 -1.75
N TYR A 21 8.05 1.83 -2.43
CA TYR A 21 8.84 2.97 -1.98
C TYR A 21 7.94 4.20 -1.85
N LEU A 22 8.25 5.05 -0.89
CA LEU A 22 7.70 6.40 -0.87
C LEU A 22 8.44 7.25 -1.91
N PHE A 23 7.82 8.36 -2.33
CA PHE A 23 8.47 9.28 -3.28
C PHE A 23 9.72 9.93 -2.72
N THR A 24 9.91 9.92 -1.41
CA THR A 24 11.15 10.34 -0.74
C THR A 24 12.32 9.38 -0.98
N GLY A 25 12.05 8.20 -1.53
CA GLY A 25 13.03 7.14 -1.73
C GLY A 25 13.09 6.13 -0.59
N GLN A 26 12.32 6.33 0.47
CA GLN A 26 12.30 5.41 1.61
C GLN A 26 11.58 4.12 1.24
N PRO A 27 12.21 2.95 1.47
CA PRO A 27 11.50 1.67 1.36
C PRO A 27 10.38 1.60 2.42
N ALA A 28 9.17 1.28 1.99
CA ALA A 28 7.99 1.31 2.87
C ALA A 28 7.46 -0.07 3.19
N ALA A 29 7.41 -0.96 2.20
CA ALA A 29 6.79 -2.28 2.34
C ALA A 29 7.15 -3.16 1.15
N TYR A 30 6.68 -4.39 1.17
CA TYR A 30 6.77 -5.28 0.02
C TYR A 30 5.54 -6.18 -0.05
N LEU A 31 5.29 -6.69 -1.25
CA LEU A 31 4.19 -7.62 -1.48
C LEU A 31 4.67 -9.06 -1.37
N TYR A 32 3.89 -9.89 -0.71
CA TYR A 32 4.11 -11.32 -0.63
C TYR A 32 2.79 -12.01 -0.96
N GLY A 33 2.64 -12.45 -2.20
CA GLY A 33 1.33 -12.83 -2.71
C GLY A 33 0.39 -11.64 -2.68
N ASN A 34 -0.77 -11.79 -2.09
CA ASN A 34 -1.74 -10.69 -1.89
C ASN A 34 -1.58 -9.97 -0.55
N ALA A 35 -0.59 -10.31 0.25
CA ALA A 35 -0.34 -9.66 1.53
C ALA A 35 0.71 -8.55 1.40
N VAL A 36 0.54 -7.50 2.19
CA VAL A 36 1.49 -6.40 2.29
C VAL A 36 2.22 -6.53 3.62
N TYR A 37 3.55 -6.61 3.54
CA TYR A 37 4.40 -6.73 4.73
C TYR A 37 5.35 -5.54 4.83
N GLY A 38 5.58 -5.09 6.05
CA GLY A 38 6.68 -4.19 6.37
C GLY A 38 7.99 -4.96 6.48
N PHE A 39 9.11 -4.24 6.37
CA PHE A 39 10.44 -4.85 6.53
C PHE A 39 10.67 -5.31 7.97
N ASN A 40 9.87 -4.84 8.93
CA ASN A 40 9.87 -5.31 10.32
C ASN A 40 9.18 -6.65 10.52
N GLY A 41 8.64 -7.25 9.46
CA GLY A 41 7.94 -8.53 9.52
C GLY A 41 6.46 -8.45 9.84
N HIS A 42 5.93 -7.26 10.17
CA HIS A 42 4.50 -7.10 10.43
C HIS A 42 3.71 -7.15 9.12
N GLN A 43 2.56 -7.79 9.13
CA GLN A 43 1.63 -7.67 8.03
C GLN A 43 0.86 -6.36 8.17
N PHE A 44 0.87 -5.54 7.11
CA PHE A 44 0.16 -4.26 7.11
C PHE A 44 -1.25 -4.38 6.57
N GLY A 45 -1.46 -5.27 5.62
CA GLY A 45 -2.75 -5.41 4.97
C GLY A 45 -2.69 -6.31 3.76
N TRP A 46 -3.51 -5.97 2.75
CA TRP A 46 -3.74 -6.79 1.57
C TRP A 46 -3.67 -5.93 0.31
N PHE A 47 -3.28 -6.54 -0.79
CA PHE A 47 -3.30 -5.86 -2.10
C PHE A 47 -3.93 -6.79 -3.13
N GLU A 48 -5.11 -6.41 -3.63
CA GLU A 48 -5.84 -7.15 -4.65
C GLU A 48 -6.62 -6.21 -5.55
N ASN A 49 -6.71 -6.55 -6.83
CA ASN A 49 -7.47 -5.79 -7.82
C ASN A 49 -7.10 -4.30 -7.87
N GLY A 50 -5.85 -3.99 -7.54
CA GLY A 50 -5.36 -2.62 -7.53
C GLY A 50 -5.71 -1.82 -6.27
N TRP A 51 -6.37 -2.43 -5.28
CA TRP A 51 -6.69 -1.82 -3.99
C TRP A 51 -5.74 -2.32 -2.92
N MET A 52 -5.15 -1.40 -2.16
CA MET A 52 -4.39 -1.75 -0.96
C MET A 52 -5.26 -1.50 0.26
N ARG A 53 -5.50 -2.56 1.04
CA ARG A 53 -6.44 -2.56 2.15
C ARG A 53 -5.70 -2.76 3.47
N ASP A 54 -6.27 -2.21 4.55
CA ASP A 54 -5.77 -2.46 5.89
C ASP A 54 -6.17 -3.87 6.37
N LEU A 55 -5.78 -4.21 7.58
CA LEU A 55 -6.05 -5.54 8.15
C LEU A 55 -7.54 -5.80 8.40
N ASN A 56 -8.36 -4.76 8.37
CA ASN A 56 -9.81 -4.86 8.55
C ASN A 56 -10.58 -4.83 7.23
N GLY A 57 -9.88 -4.76 6.09
CA GLY A 57 -10.49 -4.78 4.77
C GLY A 57 -10.86 -3.42 4.20
N TYR A 58 -10.57 -2.32 4.90
CA TYR A 58 -10.81 -0.96 4.41
C TYR A 58 -9.70 -0.50 3.48
N CYS A 59 -10.05 0.25 2.45
CA CYS A 59 -9.08 0.74 1.47
C CYS A 59 -8.23 1.87 2.01
N VAL A 60 -6.92 1.77 1.83
CA VAL A 60 -5.95 2.83 2.18
C VAL A 60 -5.46 3.52 0.91
N PHE A 61 -5.18 2.74 -0.13
CA PHE A 61 -4.69 3.26 -1.41
C PHE A 61 -5.41 2.59 -2.57
N PHE A 62 -5.42 3.30 -3.70
CA PHE A 62 -5.80 2.71 -4.98
C PHE A 62 -4.69 2.95 -6.00
N SER A 63 -4.50 1.98 -6.90
CA SER A 63 -3.61 2.14 -8.05
C SER A 63 -4.43 2.58 -9.27
N GLU A 64 -3.73 2.93 -10.35
CA GLU A 64 -4.39 3.29 -11.61
C GLU A 64 -5.27 2.17 -12.17
N ASN A 65 -5.03 0.93 -11.75
CA ASN A 65 -5.75 -0.26 -12.23
C ASN A 65 -6.79 -0.77 -11.23
N ALA A 66 -7.06 -0.03 -10.16
CA ALA A 66 -8.01 -0.46 -9.15
C ALA A 66 -9.40 -0.67 -9.74
N ASN A 67 -9.98 -1.83 -9.49
CA ASN A 67 -11.30 -2.21 -9.98
C ASN A 67 -12.03 -3.08 -8.95
N GLY A 68 -13.31 -3.34 -9.23
CA GLY A 68 -14.13 -4.14 -8.33
C GLY A 68 -14.60 -3.34 -7.11
N SER A 69 -14.92 -4.05 -6.03
CA SER A 69 -15.50 -3.46 -4.83
C SER A 69 -14.51 -2.54 -4.12
N GLY A 70 -14.93 -1.30 -3.91
CA GLY A 70 -14.12 -0.30 -3.21
C GLY A 70 -14.83 1.04 -3.16
N PRO A 71 -14.27 2.02 -2.47
CA PRO A 71 -14.84 3.36 -2.40
C PRO A 71 -14.73 4.09 -3.75
N VAL A 72 -15.43 5.20 -3.88
CA VAL A 72 -15.31 6.08 -5.05
C VAL A 72 -13.89 6.63 -5.09
N LYS A 73 -13.22 6.48 -6.24
CA LYS A 73 -11.86 6.97 -6.44
C LYS A 73 -11.88 8.47 -6.70
N PRO A 74 -11.08 9.27 -5.96
CA PRO A 74 -10.96 10.69 -6.25
C PRO A 74 -10.15 10.94 -7.51
N VAL A 75 -10.13 12.20 -7.96
CA VAL A 75 -9.24 12.64 -9.04
C VAL A 75 -7.80 12.49 -8.59
N LYS A 76 -6.97 11.91 -9.46
CA LYS A 76 -5.56 11.72 -9.18
C LYS A 76 -4.78 13.01 -9.37
N HIS A 77 -3.93 13.33 -8.40
CA HIS A 77 -3.00 14.45 -8.50
C HIS A 77 -1.77 14.05 -9.30
N VAL A 78 -1.01 15.04 -9.76
CA VAL A 78 0.25 14.83 -10.48
C VAL A 78 1.27 14.18 -9.55
N CYS A 79 1.99 13.19 -10.07
CA CYS A 79 3.04 12.50 -9.29
C CYS A 79 4.21 13.42 -9.02
N PRO A 80 4.73 13.43 -7.78
CA PRO A 80 5.98 14.13 -7.48
C PRO A 80 7.16 13.43 -8.16
N ILE A 81 8.30 14.12 -8.19
CA ILE A 81 9.54 13.53 -8.67
C ILE A 81 10.00 12.48 -7.66
N LYS A 82 10.36 11.30 -8.15
CA LYS A 82 10.90 10.24 -7.31
C LYS A 82 12.31 10.57 -6.89
N ASN A 83 12.58 10.59 -5.59
CA ASN A 83 13.92 10.72 -5.07
C ASN A 83 14.68 9.41 -5.21
N VAL A 84 16.01 9.49 -5.10
CA VAL A 84 16.87 8.30 -5.14
C VAL A 84 16.42 7.32 -4.06
N LYS A 85 16.26 6.06 -4.46
CA LYS A 85 15.86 5.00 -3.54
C LYS A 85 16.96 4.71 -2.54
N ARG A 86 16.58 4.60 -1.28
CA ARG A 86 17.48 4.13 -0.24
C ARG A 86 17.61 2.61 -0.31
N VAL A 87 18.68 2.09 0.30
CA VAL A 87 18.90 0.65 0.37
C VAL A 87 17.77 0.02 1.19
N LYS A 88 17.22 -1.07 0.67
CA LYS A 88 16.16 -1.81 1.36
C LYS A 88 16.73 -2.43 2.64
N PRO A 89 16.01 -2.34 3.76
CA PRO A 89 16.37 -3.07 4.97
C PRO A 89 16.31 -4.58 4.74
N VAL A 90 17.00 -5.34 5.56
CA VAL A 90 16.85 -6.79 5.58
C VAL A 90 15.42 -7.10 6.05
N LYS A 91 14.72 -7.93 5.29
CA LYS A 91 13.36 -8.34 5.65
C LYS A 91 13.41 -9.21 6.90
N GLN A 92 12.70 -8.78 7.93
CA GLN A 92 12.52 -9.58 9.13
C GLN A 92 11.61 -10.76 8.85
N VAL A 93 11.66 -11.77 9.73
CA VAL A 93 10.77 -12.93 9.63
C VAL A 93 9.32 -12.44 9.60
N LYS A 94 8.57 -12.91 8.61
CA LYS A 94 7.18 -12.50 8.44
C LYS A 94 6.31 -13.09 9.54
N ALA A 95 5.44 -12.26 10.11
CA ALA A 95 4.38 -12.73 10.96
C ALA A 95 3.45 -13.65 10.16
N VAL A 96 2.76 -14.54 10.86
CA VAL A 96 1.78 -15.43 10.23
C VAL A 96 0.71 -14.58 9.55
N ARG A 97 0.39 -14.95 8.30
CA ARG A 97 -0.61 -14.22 7.52
C ARG A 97 -1.96 -14.29 8.23
N ARG A 98 -2.61 -13.14 8.36
CA ARG A 98 -3.93 -13.06 8.98
C ARG A 98 -5.00 -13.62 8.05
N VAL A 99 -6.14 -13.99 8.64
CA VAL A 99 -7.32 -14.40 7.88
C VAL A 99 -7.84 -13.18 7.13
N ARG A 100 -8.11 -13.36 5.84
CA ARG A 100 -8.59 -12.27 4.97
C ARG A 100 -10.00 -11.85 5.39
N PRO A 101 -10.21 -10.57 5.76
CA PRO A 101 -11.56 -10.10 6.09
C PRO A 101 -12.39 -9.84 4.82
N VAL A 102 -13.67 -9.58 5.02
CA VAL A 102 -14.57 -9.14 3.94
C VAL A 102 -14.10 -7.76 3.46
N ASN A 103 -14.12 -7.54 2.14
CA ASN A 103 -13.78 -6.26 1.54
C ASN A 103 -14.82 -5.21 1.92
N GLN A 104 -14.37 -4.11 2.51
CA GLN A 104 -15.22 -2.98 2.84
C GLN A 104 -15.27 -1.99 1.67
N LEU A 105 -16.38 -1.27 1.56
CA LEU A 105 -16.56 -0.26 0.51
C LEU A 105 -16.14 1.14 0.96
N SER A 106 -15.56 1.25 2.13
CA SER A 106 -15.17 2.53 2.73
C SER A 106 -13.65 2.67 2.81
N TRP A 107 -13.20 3.92 2.94
CA TRP A 107 -11.80 4.22 3.20
C TRP A 107 -11.43 3.87 4.63
N SER A 108 -10.18 3.45 4.82
CA SER A 108 -9.59 3.21 6.14
C SER A 108 -9.46 4.51 6.92
N GLN A 109 -9.49 4.42 8.24
CA GLN A 109 -9.16 5.53 9.13
C GLN A 109 -7.65 5.79 9.19
N LEU A 110 -6.84 4.81 8.76
CA LEU A 110 -5.40 4.98 8.68
C LEU A 110 -5.04 5.90 7.52
N SER A 111 -4.17 6.87 7.77
CA SER A 111 -3.51 7.61 6.70
C SER A 111 -2.47 6.70 6.03
N GLY A 112 -1.97 7.12 4.86
CA GLY A 112 -0.91 6.39 4.19
C GLY A 112 0.33 6.27 5.07
N THR A 113 0.70 7.34 5.77
CA THR A 113 1.83 7.33 6.71
C THR A 113 1.61 6.34 7.85
N GLN A 114 0.42 6.35 8.45
CA GLN A 114 0.09 5.42 9.53
C GLN A 114 0.10 3.96 9.03
N PHE A 115 -0.38 3.72 7.81
CA PHE A 115 -0.39 2.38 7.23
C PHE A 115 1.03 1.82 7.12
N PHE A 116 1.97 2.61 6.61
CA PHE A 116 3.35 2.15 6.44
C PHE A 116 4.17 2.17 7.72
N ASN A 117 3.64 2.67 8.82
CA ASN A 117 4.32 2.72 10.13
C ASN A 117 3.76 1.71 11.13
N GLN A 118 3.05 0.73 10.67
CA GLN A 118 2.55 -0.34 11.52
C GLN A 118 3.71 -1.26 11.99
#